data_468fef54fb9490bc3598b15ed29b5a16
#
_entry.id   468fef54fb9490bc3598b15ed29b5a16
#
_cell.length_a   1.000
_cell.length_b   1.000
_cell.length_c   1.000
_cell.angle_alpha   90.00
_cell.angle_beta   90.00
_cell.angle_gamma   90.00
#
_symmetry.space_group_name_H-M   'P 1'
#
loop_
_entity.id
_entity.type
_entity.pdbx_description
1 polymer ?
#
loop_
_entity_poly.entity_id
_entity_poly.type
_entity_poly.pdbx_seq_one_letter_code
_entity_poly.pdbx_strand_id
1 'polypeptide(L)'
;MTRAVLLAAAAVTALSACGGAEAGPRLELTAALPDEPAADTVLRVGDPATEVALEASGLIDELDVEVEWANITGGPKTLEAFRADAIDIGSVAEIPPLFAHWTGTDVRIVAARETVDPAEHPTYELGVAPGVDVTSIEDLAGKKIAYSPGQAQGALVLNVLREAGLTQDDVELVEMQSVDDAFSVALAGNQVDVAPLGQTLVKTYLAKYERDGASTIPPGVRDDAWTLYAPTTVLEDADKAAAIKEYVGLWAEAQQWISDNPDEFAEAYYVDHEGLLPEDAAYVVEALGEFTVPTDWDEFIARHQQTVDTLVEEQDQEPLDVETLYDRRFEKAVRAAVEGS
;
A
#
# COMPACT_ATOMS: atom_id res chain seq x y z
N MET A 1 43.10 -61.96 37.99
CA MET A 1 42.76 -62.06 36.55
C MET A 1 41.36 -61.50 36.36
N THR A 2 41.26 -60.21 36.02
CA THR A 2 39.97 -59.53 35.88
C THR A 2 39.95 -58.88 34.46
N ARG A 3 39.04 -59.37 33.61
CA ARG A 3 38.84 -58.92 32.25
C ARG A 3 37.94 -57.67 32.28
N ALA A 4 38.43 -56.55 31.78
CA ALA A 4 37.64 -55.36 31.51
C ALA A 4 36.96 -55.50 30.13
N VAL A 5 35.64 -55.33 30.13
CA VAL A 5 34.81 -55.21 28.91
C VAL A 5 34.62 -53.72 28.59
N LEU A 6 35.14 -53.25 27.45
CA LEU A 6 34.89 -51.96 26.92
C LEU A 6 33.57 -51.98 26.12
N LEU A 7 32.57 -51.25 26.58
CA LEU A 7 31.39 -50.94 25.78
C LEU A 7 31.68 -49.66 24.97
N ALA A 8 31.67 -49.75 23.66
CA ALA A 8 31.68 -48.63 22.75
C ALA A 8 30.22 -48.14 22.56
N ALA A 9 29.89 -46.94 23.03
CA ALA A 9 28.64 -46.26 22.74
C ALA A 9 28.77 -45.49 21.43
N ALA A 10 28.07 -45.95 20.40
CA ALA A 10 27.89 -45.20 19.15
C ALA A 10 26.85 -44.11 19.35
N ALA A 11 27.27 -42.87 19.38
CA ALA A 11 26.36 -41.69 19.34
C ALA A 11 25.90 -41.47 17.90
N VAL A 12 24.62 -41.72 17.63
CA VAL A 12 23.95 -41.34 16.40
C VAL A 12 23.53 -39.87 16.56
N THR A 13 24.25 -38.97 15.95
CA THR A 13 23.83 -37.57 15.77
C THR A 13 22.79 -37.52 14.64
N ALA A 14 21.51 -37.41 14.99
CA ALA A 14 20.48 -37.04 14.05
C ALA A 14 20.64 -35.53 13.76
N LEU A 15 21.14 -35.18 12.58
CA LEU A 15 20.99 -33.81 12.04
C LEU A 15 19.54 -33.67 11.65
N SER A 16 18.80 -32.89 12.44
CA SER A 16 17.52 -32.31 11.99
C SER A 16 17.85 -31.22 10.99
N ALA A 17 17.72 -31.52 9.72
CA ALA A 17 17.68 -30.47 8.69
C ALA A 17 16.34 -29.72 8.87
N CYS A 18 16.36 -28.59 9.56
CA CYS A 18 15.37 -27.57 9.35
C CYS A 18 15.63 -27.00 7.95
N GLY A 19 14.75 -27.32 6.99
CA GLY A 19 14.76 -26.70 5.69
C GLY A 19 14.31 -25.24 5.83
N GLY A 20 15.24 -24.35 6.16
CA GLY A 20 15.11 -22.94 5.83
C GLY A 20 15.51 -22.82 4.35
N ALA A 21 14.73 -22.16 3.54
CA ALA A 21 15.14 -21.77 2.21
C ALA A 21 16.51 -21.08 2.33
N GLU A 22 17.52 -21.57 1.62
CA GLU A 22 18.83 -20.90 1.59
C GLU A 22 18.62 -19.56 0.88
N ALA A 23 19.06 -18.45 1.51
CA ALA A 23 19.06 -17.15 0.86
C ALA A 23 19.86 -17.23 -0.43
N GLY A 24 19.33 -16.63 -1.51
CA GLY A 24 20.00 -16.56 -2.79
C GLY A 24 21.36 -15.82 -2.73
N PRO A 25 22.11 -15.77 -3.83
CA PRO A 25 23.36 -15.02 -3.90
C PRO A 25 23.10 -13.53 -3.60
N ARG A 26 23.97 -12.94 -2.77
CA ARG A 26 23.83 -11.52 -2.43
C ARG A 26 23.99 -10.63 -3.66
N LEU A 27 23.04 -9.71 -3.85
CA LEU A 27 22.98 -8.73 -4.92
C LEU A 27 23.20 -7.32 -4.35
N GLU A 28 24.16 -6.58 -4.90
CA GLU A 28 24.28 -5.15 -4.57
C GLU A 28 23.13 -4.37 -5.22
N LEU A 29 22.55 -3.41 -4.50
CA LEU A 29 21.39 -2.61 -4.99
C LEU A 29 21.72 -1.77 -6.24
N THR A 30 23.00 -1.60 -6.59
CA THR A 30 23.43 -0.94 -7.82
C THR A 30 23.72 -1.90 -8.98
N ALA A 31 23.67 -3.21 -8.72
CA ALA A 31 23.88 -4.21 -9.76
C ALA A 31 22.60 -4.37 -10.62
N ALA A 32 22.78 -4.80 -11.87
CA ALA A 32 21.63 -5.14 -12.71
C ALA A 32 20.81 -6.26 -12.08
N LEU A 33 19.50 -6.18 -12.22
CA LEU A 33 18.60 -7.26 -11.81
C LEU A 33 18.89 -8.53 -12.63
N PRO A 34 18.91 -9.70 -12.01
CA PRO A 34 19.02 -10.97 -12.73
C PRO A 34 17.81 -11.15 -13.66
N ASP A 35 17.97 -11.99 -14.68
CA ASP A 35 16.89 -12.24 -15.65
C ASP A 35 15.88 -13.26 -15.13
N GLU A 36 16.33 -14.28 -14.44
CA GLU A 36 15.49 -15.38 -13.94
C GLU A 36 15.85 -15.71 -12.49
N PRO A 37 14.88 -16.01 -11.61
CA PRO A 37 15.13 -16.53 -10.27
C PRO A 37 15.56 -18.02 -10.32
N ALA A 38 16.08 -18.55 -9.21
CA ALA A 38 16.26 -19.98 -9.07
C ALA A 38 14.90 -20.70 -9.09
N ALA A 39 14.86 -21.93 -9.62
CA ALA A 39 13.61 -22.66 -9.87
C ALA A 39 12.77 -23.00 -8.60
N ASP A 40 13.36 -22.91 -7.42
CA ASP A 40 12.74 -23.14 -6.13
C ASP A 40 12.50 -21.85 -5.34
N THR A 41 12.62 -20.70 -6.00
CA THR A 41 12.32 -19.39 -5.40
C THR A 41 10.82 -19.25 -5.17
N VAL A 42 10.43 -18.91 -3.95
CA VAL A 42 9.06 -18.56 -3.58
C VAL A 42 9.01 -17.05 -3.31
N LEU A 43 8.04 -16.34 -3.85
CA LEU A 43 7.79 -14.92 -3.56
C LEU A 43 6.55 -14.79 -2.66
N ARG A 44 6.69 -14.16 -1.49
CA ARG A 44 5.58 -13.93 -0.56
C ARG A 44 5.02 -12.53 -0.77
N VAL A 45 3.77 -12.43 -1.20
CA VAL A 45 3.15 -11.18 -1.66
C VAL A 45 1.97 -10.77 -0.78
N GLY A 46 1.98 -9.55 -0.28
CA GLY A 46 0.86 -8.91 0.42
C GLY A 46 0.14 -7.90 -0.49
N ASP A 47 -0.63 -8.41 -1.46
CA ASP A 47 -1.38 -7.60 -2.42
C ASP A 47 -2.61 -8.37 -2.96
N PRO A 48 -3.66 -8.55 -2.13
CA PRO A 48 -4.82 -9.36 -2.50
C PRO A 48 -5.60 -8.79 -3.70
N ALA A 49 -5.56 -7.48 -3.93
CA ALA A 49 -6.24 -6.87 -5.08
C ALA A 49 -5.59 -7.29 -6.40
N THR A 50 -4.24 -7.32 -6.43
CA THR A 50 -3.51 -7.79 -7.62
C THR A 50 -3.62 -9.31 -7.76
N GLU A 51 -3.61 -10.11 -6.68
CA GLU A 51 -3.88 -11.54 -6.74
C GLU A 51 -5.18 -11.83 -7.50
N VAL A 52 -6.28 -11.21 -7.07
CA VAL A 52 -7.61 -11.37 -7.69
C VAL A 52 -7.61 -10.87 -9.16
N ALA A 53 -6.94 -9.76 -9.45
CA ALA A 53 -6.86 -9.25 -10.81
C ALA A 53 -6.09 -10.20 -11.74
N LEU A 54 -4.96 -10.77 -11.28
CA LEU A 54 -4.19 -11.77 -12.01
C LEU A 54 -4.99 -13.05 -12.26
N GLU A 55 -5.76 -13.51 -11.26
CA GLU A 55 -6.64 -14.67 -11.41
C GLU A 55 -7.77 -14.40 -12.42
N ALA A 56 -8.48 -13.27 -12.28
CA ALA A 56 -9.61 -12.93 -13.14
C ALA A 56 -9.18 -12.69 -14.60
N SER A 57 -8.03 -12.06 -14.81
CA SER A 57 -7.47 -11.81 -16.14
C SER A 57 -6.85 -13.06 -16.79
N GLY A 58 -6.50 -14.09 -16.00
CA GLY A 58 -5.72 -15.23 -16.45
C GLY A 58 -4.21 -14.97 -16.52
N LEU A 59 -3.74 -13.77 -16.19
CA LEU A 59 -2.30 -13.42 -16.15
C LEU A 59 -1.55 -14.20 -15.07
N ILE A 60 -2.25 -14.78 -14.09
CA ILE A 60 -1.61 -15.59 -13.04
C ILE A 60 -0.88 -16.81 -13.62
N ASP A 61 -1.34 -17.34 -14.75
CA ASP A 61 -0.72 -18.48 -15.44
C ASP A 61 0.62 -18.11 -16.12
N GLU A 62 0.95 -16.82 -16.20
CA GLU A 62 2.20 -16.30 -16.76
C GLU A 62 3.29 -16.12 -15.70
N LEU A 63 2.98 -16.33 -14.42
CA LEU A 63 3.97 -16.34 -13.34
C LEU A 63 4.79 -17.63 -13.41
N ASP A 64 6.09 -17.48 -13.72
CA ASP A 64 7.05 -18.61 -13.70
C ASP A 64 7.59 -18.89 -12.27
N VAL A 65 7.41 -17.93 -11.34
CA VAL A 65 7.80 -18.03 -9.93
C VAL A 65 6.64 -18.50 -9.06
N GLU A 66 6.92 -19.36 -8.06
CA GLU A 66 5.93 -19.72 -7.04
C GLU A 66 5.61 -18.52 -6.15
N VAL A 67 4.31 -18.18 -6.02
CA VAL A 67 3.86 -17.08 -5.17
C VAL A 67 3.03 -17.60 -4.00
N GLU A 68 3.40 -17.20 -2.79
CA GLU A 68 2.59 -17.34 -1.59
C GLU A 68 1.87 -16.02 -1.31
N TRP A 69 0.54 -16.02 -1.46
CA TRP A 69 -0.29 -14.86 -1.25
C TRP A 69 -0.68 -14.69 0.22
N ALA A 70 -0.65 -13.44 0.69
CA ALA A 70 -1.04 -13.08 2.04
C ALA A 70 -2.11 -11.98 1.99
N ASN A 71 -3.25 -12.20 2.65
CA ASN A 71 -4.30 -11.18 2.76
C ASN A 71 -3.87 -10.09 3.76
N ILE A 72 -2.92 -9.25 3.33
CA ILE A 72 -2.36 -8.14 4.09
C ILE A 72 -2.60 -6.86 3.31
N THR A 73 -3.35 -5.93 3.92
CA THR A 73 -3.65 -4.61 3.37
C THR A 73 -3.36 -3.51 4.38
N GLY A 74 -2.95 -2.35 3.87
CA GLY A 74 -2.69 -1.16 4.68
C GLY A 74 -1.28 -1.12 5.29
N GLY A 75 -0.73 0.09 5.34
CA GLY A 75 0.67 0.35 5.68
C GLY A 75 1.15 -0.26 6.99
N PRO A 76 0.43 -0.11 8.13
CA PRO A 76 0.85 -0.68 9.40
C PRO A 76 0.98 -2.19 9.38
N LYS A 77 0.00 -2.90 8.81
CA LYS A 77 0.02 -4.38 8.72
C LYS A 77 1.14 -4.87 7.80
N THR A 78 1.36 -4.19 6.66
CA THR A 78 2.44 -4.52 5.73
C THR A 78 3.81 -4.32 6.38
N LEU A 79 4.01 -3.22 7.11
CA LEU A 79 5.25 -2.96 7.83
C LEU A 79 5.52 -3.99 8.94
N GLU A 80 4.48 -4.40 9.68
CA GLU A 80 4.59 -5.49 10.67
C GLU A 80 4.97 -6.81 10.00
N ALA A 81 4.38 -7.13 8.86
CA ALA A 81 4.69 -8.34 8.09
C ALA A 81 6.14 -8.34 7.59
N PHE A 82 6.67 -7.20 7.12
CA PHE A 82 8.09 -7.06 6.75
C PHE A 82 9.01 -7.29 7.96
N ARG A 83 8.70 -6.69 9.11
CA ARG A 83 9.49 -6.86 10.35
C ARG A 83 9.46 -8.30 10.88
N ALA A 84 8.37 -9.02 10.60
CA ALA A 84 8.21 -10.42 10.95
C ALA A 84 8.78 -11.39 9.91
N ASP A 85 9.35 -10.88 8.80
CA ASP A 85 9.78 -11.68 7.64
C ASP A 85 8.65 -12.59 7.11
N ALA A 86 7.41 -12.06 7.10
CA ALA A 86 6.23 -12.80 6.67
C ALA A 86 5.90 -12.60 5.18
N ILE A 87 6.27 -11.46 4.61
CA ILE A 87 6.12 -11.16 3.18
C ILE A 87 7.39 -10.53 2.61
N ASP A 88 7.59 -10.65 1.32
CA ASP A 88 8.73 -10.12 0.58
C ASP A 88 8.41 -8.78 -0.10
N ILE A 89 7.16 -8.58 -0.50
CA ILE A 89 6.68 -7.38 -1.18
C ILE A 89 5.24 -7.07 -0.75
N GLY A 90 4.89 -5.79 -0.72
CA GLY A 90 3.55 -5.34 -0.35
C GLY A 90 3.10 -4.13 -1.15
N SER A 91 1.78 -3.96 -1.24
CA SER A 91 1.10 -2.90 -2.00
C SER A 91 0.41 -1.94 -1.04
N VAL A 92 0.75 -0.64 -1.11
CA VAL A 92 0.27 0.41 -0.20
C VAL A 92 0.26 1.78 -0.88
N ALA A 93 -0.41 2.77 -0.28
CA ALA A 93 -0.25 4.17 -0.67
C ALA A 93 1.20 4.66 -0.51
N GLU A 94 1.52 5.86 -0.99
CA GLU A 94 2.89 6.40 -0.98
C GLU A 94 3.48 6.68 0.42
N ILE A 95 2.63 6.88 1.43
CA ILE A 95 3.05 7.31 2.77
C ILE A 95 3.72 6.20 3.61
N PRO A 96 3.23 4.94 3.63
CA PRO A 96 3.82 3.87 4.43
C PRO A 96 5.30 3.60 4.17
N PRO A 97 5.84 3.65 2.94
CA PRO A 97 7.28 3.52 2.69
C PRO A 97 8.12 4.61 3.38
N LEU A 98 7.62 5.85 3.47
CA LEU A 98 8.27 6.95 4.18
C LEU A 98 8.40 6.62 5.66
N PHE A 99 7.29 6.21 6.29
CA PHE A 99 7.27 5.86 7.71
C PHE A 99 8.03 4.56 8.00
N ALA A 100 8.10 3.61 7.09
CA ALA A 100 9.00 2.47 7.20
C ALA A 100 10.45 2.94 7.35
N HIS A 101 10.90 3.85 6.48
CA HIS A 101 12.23 4.45 6.52
C HIS A 101 12.47 5.21 7.83
N TRP A 102 11.62 6.17 8.19
CA TRP A 102 11.76 6.98 9.40
C TRP A 102 11.72 6.15 10.70
N THR A 103 11.09 4.99 10.67
CA THR A 103 11.05 4.06 11.82
C THR A 103 12.11 2.95 11.76
N GLY A 104 13.09 3.07 10.85
CA GLY A 104 14.28 2.23 10.79
C GLY A 104 14.09 0.90 10.06
N THR A 105 13.07 0.77 9.21
CA THR A 105 12.91 -0.34 8.26
C THR A 105 13.35 0.14 6.89
N ASP A 106 14.49 -0.37 6.40
CA ASP A 106 15.03 0.02 5.09
C ASP A 106 14.25 -0.68 3.98
N VAL A 107 13.58 0.11 3.14
CA VAL A 107 12.69 -0.35 2.08
C VAL A 107 12.99 0.37 0.77
N ARG A 108 12.55 -0.21 -0.35
CA ARG A 108 12.55 0.46 -1.67
C ARG A 108 11.21 0.28 -2.35
N ILE A 109 10.77 1.33 -3.03
CA ILE A 109 9.63 1.33 -3.95
C ILE A 109 10.12 0.77 -5.28
N VAL A 110 9.41 -0.22 -5.81
CA VAL A 110 9.76 -0.96 -7.02
C VAL A 110 8.74 -0.79 -8.15
N ALA A 111 7.55 -0.27 -7.85
CA ALA A 111 6.55 0.16 -8.84
C ALA A 111 5.58 1.16 -8.21
N ALA A 112 4.85 1.88 -9.04
CA ALA A 112 3.83 2.82 -8.61
C ALA A 112 2.69 2.88 -9.63
N ARG A 113 1.50 3.33 -9.17
CA ARG A 113 0.37 3.68 -10.01
C ARG A 113 -0.28 4.97 -9.53
N GLU A 114 -1.02 5.60 -10.41
CA GLU A 114 -1.75 6.83 -10.18
C GLU A 114 -3.17 6.72 -10.76
N THR A 115 -4.09 7.54 -10.27
CA THR A 115 -5.42 7.69 -10.86
C THR A 115 -5.36 8.68 -12.02
N VAL A 116 -6.06 8.36 -13.11
CA VAL A 116 -6.33 9.30 -14.19
C VAL A 116 -7.40 10.28 -13.69
N ASP A 117 -7.17 11.59 -13.90
CA ASP A 117 -8.06 12.65 -13.40
C ASP A 117 -8.35 12.59 -11.88
N PRO A 118 -7.31 12.57 -11.01
CA PRO A 118 -7.45 12.35 -9.56
C PRO A 118 -8.29 13.40 -8.83
N ALA A 119 -8.54 14.57 -9.46
CA ALA A 119 -9.44 15.59 -8.91
C ALA A 119 -10.93 15.19 -9.01
N GLU A 120 -11.28 14.37 -10.02
CA GLU A 120 -12.63 13.84 -10.22
C GLU A 120 -12.82 12.49 -9.52
N HIS A 121 -11.71 11.77 -9.29
CA HIS A 121 -11.69 10.43 -8.70
C HIS A 121 -10.78 10.37 -7.45
N PRO A 122 -11.14 11.09 -6.36
CA PRO A 122 -10.34 11.07 -5.14
C PRO A 122 -10.42 9.69 -4.46
N THR A 123 -9.30 9.23 -3.94
CA THR A 123 -9.25 7.98 -3.15
C THR A 123 -10.02 8.12 -1.84
N TYR A 124 -10.02 9.33 -1.28
CA TYR A 124 -10.73 9.66 -0.04
C TYR A 124 -11.65 10.85 -0.23
N GLU A 125 -12.76 10.85 0.50
CA GLU A 125 -13.55 12.06 0.76
C GLU A 125 -13.45 12.42 2.24
N LEU A 126 -13.66 13.70 2.55
CA LEU A 126 -13.75 14.13 3.94
C LEU A 126 -15.19 13.93 4.43
N GLY A 127 -15.40 12.88 5.22
CA GLY A 127 -16.68 12.64 5.91
C GLY A 127 -16.92 13.71 6.96
N VAL A 128 -18.16 14.23 7.02
CA VAL A 128 -18.60 15.25 7.96
C VAL A 128 -19.61 14.61 8.91
N ALA A 129 -19.42 14.84 10.21
CA ALA A 129 -20.28 14.27 11.25
C ALA A 129 -21.71 14.81 11.20
N PRO A 130 -22.73 14.03 11.64
CA PRO A 130 -24.11 14.47 11.67
C PRO A 130 -24.30 15.80 12.40
N GLY A 131 -24.92 16.78 11.70
CA GLY A 131 -25.24 18.09 12.27
C GLY A 131 -24.06 19.06 12.36
N VAL A 132 -22.90 18.72 11.83
CA VAL A 132 -21.75 19.60 11.69
C VAL A 132 -21.86 20.41 10.39
N ASP A 133 -21.61 21.71 10.47
CA ASP A 133 -21.66 22.62 9.31
C ASP A 133 -20.25 22.74 8.72
N VAL A 134 -19.99 21.92 7.70
CA VAL A 134 -18.78 21.92 6.85
C VAL A 134 -19.22 21.58 5.44
N THR A 135 -18.99 22.50 4.51
CA THR A 135 -19.41 22.39 3.11
C THR A 135 -18.24 22.50 2.14
N SER A 136 -17.08 22.95 2.65
CA SER A 136 -15.83 23.05 1.91
C SER A 136 -14.64 22.95 2.87
N ILE A 137 -13.42 22.84 2.34
CA ILE A 137 -12.21 22.73 3.16
C ILE A 137 -11.91 24.01 3.94
N GLU A 138 -12.40 25.17 3.50
CA GLU A 138 -12.27 26.44 4.21
C GLU A 138 -13.05 26.50 5.54
N ASP A 139 -14.07 25.63 5.68
CA ASP A 139 -14.88 25.53 6.91
C ASP A 139 -14.23 24.69 8.02
N LEU A 140 -13.01 24.15 7.77
CA LEU A 140 -12.30 23.29 8.71
C LEU A 140 -11.75 24.01 9.95
N ALA A 141 -11.61 25.35 9.90
CA ALA A 141 -11.12 26.13 11.04
C ALA A 141 -11.94 25.85 12.31
N GLY A 142 -11.25 25.51 13.40
CA GLY A 142 -11.84 25.19 14.71
C GLY A 142 -12.52 23.83 14.80
N LYS A 143 -12.46 22.98 13.77
CA LYS A 143 -13.05 21.64 13.78
C LYS A 143 -12.11 20.59 14.39
N LYS A 144 -12.72 19.52 14.90
CA LYS A 144 -12.02 18.31 15.31
C LYS A 144 -11.87 17.37 14.11
N ILE A 145 -10.64 17.09 13.72
CA ILE A 145 -10.35 16.28 12.53
C ILE A 145 -9.64 15.00 12.96
N ALA A 146 -10.17 13.84 12.52
CA ALA A 146 -9.48 12.57 12.73
C ALA A 146 -8.14 12.57 11.98
N TYR A 147 -7.08 12.20 12.68
CA TYR A 147 -5.72 12.28 12.20
C TYR A 147 -4.98 10.97 12.47
N SER A 148 -4.40 10.39 11.43
CA SER A 148 -3.68 9.11 11.51
C SER A 148 -2.24 9.29 10.98
N PRO A 149 -1.30 9.72 11.85
CA PRO A 149 0.09 9.86 11.43
C PRO A 149 0.66 8.53 10.92
N GLY A 150 1.48 8.57 9.88
CA GLY A 150 2.07 7.38 9.24
C GLY A 150 1.16 6.64 8.26
N GLN A 151 -0.06 7.13 8.06
CA GLN A 151 -0.99 6.60 7.05
C GLN A 151 -1.33 7.70 6.02
N ALA A 152 -1.84 7.29 4.84
CA ALA A 152 -2.23 8.22 3.78
C ALA A 152 -3.24 9.26 4.27
N GLN A 153 -4.20 8.86 5.10
CA GLN A 153 -5.21 9.74 5.68
C GLN A 153 -4.60 10.88 6.53
N GLY A 154 -3.48 10.63 7.21
CA GLY A 154 -2.77 11.66 7.98
C GLY A 154 -2.11 12.70 7.06
N ALA A 155 -1.42 12.25 6.02
CA ALA A 155 -0.82 13.14 5.03
C ALA A 155 -1.90 13.94 4.28
N LEU A 156 -3.00 13.29 3.91
CA LEU A 156 -4.15 13.96 3.28
C LEU A 156 -4.66 15.12 4.13
N VAL A 157 -4.89 14.91 5.44
CA VAL A 157 -5.35 15.98 6.33
C VAL A 157 -4.38 17.17 6.32
N LEU A 158 -3.07 16.96 6.39
CA LEU A 158 -2.09 18.04 6.36
C LEU A 158 -2.09 18.80 5.02
N ASN A 159 -2.18 18.06 3.90
CA ASN A 159 -2.27 18.67 2.58
C ASN A 159 -3.57 19.47 2.40
N VAL A 160 -4.69 18.97 2.91
CA VAL A 160 -5.99 19.68 2.91
C VAL A 160 -5.92 20.97 3.74
N LEU A 161 -5.34 20.94 4.93
CA LEU A 161 -5.16 22.14 5.76
C LEU A 161 -4.31 23.18 5.02
N ARG A 162 -3.21 22.76 4.40
CA ARG A 162 -2.35 23.65 3.61
C ARG A 162 -3.10 24.28 2.43
N GLU A 163 -3.89 23.49 1.69
CA GLU A 163 -4.71 23.97 0.57
C GLU A 163 -5.76 24.98 1.04
N ALA A 164 -6.39 24.73 2.21
CA ALA A 164 -7.33 25.65 2.84
C ALA A 164 -6.66 26.90 3.44
N GLY A 165 -5.33 27.01 3.42
CA GLY A 165 -4.58 28.08 4.07
C GLY A 165 -4.61 28.02 5.60
N LEU A 166 -4.87 26.84 6.16
CA LEU A 166 -4.90 26.56 7.60
C LEU A 166 -3.62 25.85 8.06
N THR A 167 -3.38 25.90 9.34
CA THR A 167 -2.31 25.18 10.02
C THR A 167 -2.90 24.20 11.05
N GLN A 168 -2.09 23.33 11.60
CA GLN A 168 -2.52 22.43 12.68
C GLN A 168 -3.03 23.19 13.93
N ASP A 169 -2.55 24.44 14.16
CA ASP A 169 -3.02 25.28 15.27
C ASP A 169 -4.45 25.85 15.06
N ASP A 170 -4.95 25.82 13.81
CA ASP A 170 -6.30 26.30 13.48
C ASP A 170 -7.39 25.23 13.66
N VAL A 171 -7.02 23.99 13.97
CA VAL A 171 -7.92 22.84 14.12
C VAL A 171 -7.58 22.02 15.37
N GLU A 172 -8.42 21.06 15.76
CA GLU A 172 -8.09 20.07 16.78
C GLU A 172 -7.83 18.72 16.09
N LEU A 173 -6.57 18.33 15.90
CA LEU A 173 -6.23 17.02 15.37
C LEU A 173 -6.45 15.95 16.46
N VAL A 174 -7.34 14.99 16.18
CA VAL A 174 -7.64 13.87 17.06
C VAL A 174 -6.90 12.65 16.52
N GLU A 175 -5.78 12.33 17.15
CA GLU A 175 -4.94 11.21 16.73
C GLU A 175 -5.64 9.88 16.99
N MET A 176 -5.84 9.10 15.93
CA MET A 176 -6.42 7.77 15.94
C MET A 176 -6.01 6.98 14.69
N GLN A 177 -5.94 5.65 14.83
CA GLN A 177 -5.61 4.80 13.68
C GLN A 177 -6.80 4.67 12.72
N SER A 178 -6.55 4.82 11.41
CA SER A 178 -7.52 4.54 10.37
C SER A 178 -7.50 3.03 10.08
N VAL A 179 -8.24 2.27 10.89
CA VAL A 179 -8.41 0.83 10.73
C VAL A 179 -9.89 0.49 10.67
N ASP A 180 -10.26 -0.40 9.78
CA ASP A 180 -11.65 -0.82 9.56
C ASP A 180 -12.61 0.40 9.43
N ASP A 181 -13.65 0.49 10.25
CA ASP A 181 -14.64 1.59 10.25
C ASP A 181 -14.41 2.64 11.36
N ALA A 182 -13.22 2.68 11.98
CA ALA A 182 -12.93 3.53 13.15
C ALA A 182 -13.28 5.01 12.91
N PHE A 183 -12.93 5.56 11.75
CA PHE A 183 -13.24 6.95 11.40
C PHE A 183 -14.75 7.18 11.22
N SER A 184 -15.46 6.27 10.55
CA SER A 184 -16.93 6.33 10.40
C SER A 184 -17.63 6.29 11.75
N VAL A 185 -17.15 5.46 12.68
CA VAL A 185 -17.69 5.34 14.04
C VAL A 185 -17.43 6.64 14.84
N ALA A 186 -16.24 7.22 14.72
CA ALA A 186 -15.89 8.47 15.38
C ALA A 186 -16.75 9.66 14.91
N LEU A 187 -17.00 9.76 13.59
CA LEU A 187 -17.91 10.73 12.99
C LEU A 187 -19.35 10.54 13.49
N ALA A 188 -19.86 9.31 13.41
CA ALA A 188 -21.24 9.00 13.84
C ALA A 188 -21.47 9.27 15.31
N GLY A 189 -20.42 9.13 16.14
CA GLY A 189 -20.44 9.44 17.57
C GLY A 189 -20.12 10.90 17.91
N ASN A 190 -19.95 11.80 16.94
CA ASN A 190 -19.51 13.18 17.11
C ASN A 190 -18.24 13.29 18.01
N GLN A 191 -17.34 12.31 17.91
CA GLN A 191 -16.01 12.37 18.56
C GLN A 191 -15.07 13.26 17.77
N VAL A 192 -15.26 13.26 16.43
CA VAL A 192 -14.62 14.18 15.48
C VAL A 192 -15.68 14.82 14.60
N ASP A 193 -15.41 15.99 14.07
CA ASP A 193 -16.27 16.73 13.16
C ASP A 193 -16.05 16.28 11.70
N VAL A 194 -14.80 15.96 11.36
CA VAL A 194 -14.38 15.58 10.00
C VAL A 194 -13.39 14.41 10.07
N ALA A 195 -13.44 13.52 9.09
CA ALA A 195 -12.48 12.43 8.94
C ALA A 195 -12.33 12.00 7.47
N PRO A 196 -11.12 11.63 7.00
CA PRO A 196 -10.93 11.03 5.69
C PRO A 196 -11.58 9.64 5.62
N LEU A 197 -12.47 9.43 4.66
CA LEU A 197 -13.11 8.15 4.40
C LEU A 197 -12.72 7.66 3.01
N GLY A 198 -12.20 6.44 2.92
CA GLY A 198 -12.00 5.77 1.63
C GLY A 198 -13.34 5.45 0.96
N GLN A 199 -13.36 5.30 -0.36
CA GLN A 199 -14.59 5.15 -1.14
C GLN A 199 -15.49 3.99 -0.69
N THR A 200 -14.91 2.88 -0.22
CA THR A 200 -15.66 1.76 0.37
C THR A 200 -16.47 2.15 1.62
N LEU A 201 -15.98 3.14 2.39
CA LEU A 201 -16.63 3.62 3.62
C LEU A 201 -17.59 4.78 3.36
N VAL A 202 -17.35 5.61 2.35
CA VAL A 202 -18.18 6.78 2.01
C VAL A 202 -19.63 6.37 1.84
N LYS A 203 -19.89 5.42 0.94
CA LYS A 203 -21.26 4.97 0.65
C LYS A 203 -21.95 4.36 1.88
N THR A 204 -21.26 3.51 2.61
CA THR A 204 -21.82 2.88 3.82
C THR A 204 -22.06 3.88 4.95
N TYR A 205 -21.21 4.89 5.09
CA TYR A 205 -21.36 5.98 6.03
C TYR A 205 -22.60 6.82 5.71
N LEU A 206 -22.73 7.29 4.46
CA LEU A 206 -23.85 8.09 4.01
C LEU A 206 -25.17 7.29 4.10
N ALA A 207 -25.20 6.02 3.68
CA ALA A 207 -26.38 5.18 3.78
C ALA A 207 -26.93 5.06 5.21
N LYS A 208 -26.05 5.10 6.22
CA LYS A 208 -26.44 5.01 7.63
C LYS A 208 -26.83 6.34 8.25
N TYR A 209 -26.13 7.44 7.91
CA TYR A 209 -26.15 8.66 8.71
C TYR A 209 -26.51 9.95 7.94
N GLU A 210 -26.72 9.92 6.61
CA GLU A 210 -27.10 11.09 5.81
C GLU A 210 -28.46 11.68 6.30
N ARG A 211 -29.40 10.83 6.71
CA ARG A 211 -30.70 11.27 7.26
C ARG A 211 -30.57 12.02 8.59
N ASP A 212 -29.48 11.80 9.30
CA ASP A 212 -29.14 12.48 10.55
C ASP A 212 -28.27 13.72 10.30
N GLY A 213 -27.99 14.04 9.02
CA GLY A 213 -27.25 15.21 8.59
C GLY A 213 -25.76 14.98 8.36
N ALA A 214 -25.32 13.73 8.21
CA ALA A 214 -23.97 13.42 7.74
C ALA A 214 -23.82 13.75 6.27
N SER A 215 -22.63 14.15 5.85
CA SER A 215 -22.27 14.43 4.46
C SER A 215 -20.83 14.09 4.19
N THR A 216 -20.37 14.29 2.95
CA THR A 216 -18.96 14.28 2.56
C THR A 216 -18.64 15.52 1.73
N ILE A 217 -17.38 15.90 1.69
CA ILE A 217 -16.85 16.93 0.80
C ILE A 217 -15.57 16.42 0.13
N PRO A 218 -15.25 16.86 -1.09
CA PRO A 218 -13.99 16.51 -1.75
C PRO A 218 -12.81 17.13 -0.99
N PRO A 219 -11.65 16.44 -0.94
CA PRO A 219 -10.47 16.94 -0.22
C PRO A 219 -9.81 18.14 -0.91
N GLY A 220 -10.03 18.35 -2.22
CA GLY A 220 -9.43 19.42 -2.99
C GLY A 220 -7.95 19.25 -3.28
N VAL A 221 -7.35 18.15 -2.84
CA VAL A 221 -5.94 17.81 -3.04
C VAL A 221 -5.82 16.40 -3.61
N ARG A 222 -4.69 16.10 -4.22
CA ARG A 222 -4.37 14.80 -4.78
C ARG A 222 -3.98 13.81 -3.67
N ASP A 223 -4.47 12.55 -3.75
CA ASP A 223 -4.31 11.50 -2.72
C ASP A 223 -4.18 10.10 -3.32
N ASP A 224 -3.96 10.00 -4.63
CA ASP A 224 -4.14 8.80 -5.46
C ASP A 224 -2.89 7.92 -5.58
N ALA A 225 -1.73 8.40 -5.14
CA ALA A 225 -0.47 7.69 -5.33
C ALA A 225 -0.43 6.35 -4.56
N TRP A 226 -0.15 5.27 -5.30
CA TRP A 226 -0.05 3.92 -4.77
C TRP A 226 1.27 3.27 -5.17
N THR A 227 1.85 2.45 -4.31
CA THR A 227 3.20 1.91 -4.50
C THR A 227 3.28 0.42 -4.17
N LEU A 228 4.12 -0.30 -4.92
CA LEU A 228 4.72 -1.57 -4.52
C LEU A 228 6.06 -1.31 -3.86
N TYR A 229 6.32 -1.91 -2.70
CA TYR A 229 7.60 -1.75 -2.02
C TYR A 229 8.06 -3.03 -1.33
N ALA A 230 9.35 -3.15 -1.14
CA ALA A 230 9.99 -4.32 -0.56
C ALA A 230 11.10 -3.92 0.43
N PRO A 231 11.40 -4.73 1.46
CA PRO A 231 12.60 -4.55 2.29
C PRO A 231 13.88 -4.61 1.45
N THR A 232 14.83 -3.75 1.74
CA THR A 232 16.13 -3.74 1.07
C THR A 232 16.84 -5.10 1.16
N THR A 233 16.67 -5.81 2.28
CA THR A 233 17.24 -7.15 2.48
C THR A 233 16.69 -8.18 1.51
N VAL A 234 15.44 -8.04 1.06
CA VAL A 234 14.83 -8.90 0.03
C VAL A 234 15.42 -8.57 -1.33
N LEU A 235 15.61 -7.28 -1.65
CA LEU A 235 16.20 -6.82 -2.92
C LEU A 235 17.71 -7.08 -3.03
N GLU A 236 18.38 -7.36 -1.91
CA GLU A 236 19.79 -7.82 -1.85
C GLU A 236 19.93 -9.33 -2.06
N ASP A 237 18.84 -10.08 -2.12
CA ASP A 237 18.80 -11.48 -2.55
C ASP A 237 18.56 -11.54 -4.06
N ALA A 238 19.48 -12.13 -4.81
CA ALA A 238 19.43 -12.11 -6.27
C ALA A 238 18.23 -12.87 -6.84
N ASP A 239 17.83 -13.97 -6.21
CA ASP A 239 16.69 -14.78 -6.65
C ASP A 239 15.37 -14.07 -6.33
N LYS A 240 15.25 -13.47 -5.14
CA LYS A 240 14.10 -12.63 -4.78
C LYS A 240 13.97 -11.38 -5.66
N ALA A 241 15.08 -10.69 -5.95
CA ALA A 241 15.08 -9.53 -6.84
C ALA A 241 14.65 -9.87 -8.27
N ALA A 242 15.04 -11.05 -8.79
CA ALA A 242 14.58 -11.55 -10.07
C ALA A 242 13.09 -11.90 -10.06
N ALA A 243 12.61 -12.57 -9.01
CA ALA A 243 11.19 -12.89 -8.81
C ALA A 243 10.32 -11.62 -8.71
N ILE A 244 10.79 -10.60 -7.98
CA ILE A 244 10.11 -9.30 -7.89
C ILE A 244 10.10 -8.60 -9.27
N LYS A 245 11.15 -8.70 -10.07
CA LYS A 245 11.19 -8.13 -11.43
C LYS A 245 10.09 -8.73 -12.32
N GLU A 246 9.90 -10.04 -12.27
CA GLU A 246 8.83 -10.72 -12.99
C GLU A 246 7.45 -10.28 -12.48
N TYR A 247 7.25 -10.32 -11.15
CA TYR A 247 6.00 -9.91 -10.52
C TYR A 247 5.63 -8.45 -10.85
N VAL A 248 6.58 -7.52 -10.81
CA VAL A 248 6.36 -6.09 -11.12
C VAL A 248 5.85 -5.89 -12.56
N GLY A 249 6.33 -6.70 -13.51
CA GLY A 249 5.81 -6.69 -14.88
C GLY A 249 4.33 -7.06 -14.92
N LEU A 250 3.98 -8.22 -14.38
CA LEU A 250 2.59 -8.70 -14.34
C LEU A 250 1.69 -7.84 -13.45
N TRP A 251 2.23 -7.25 -12.37
CA TRP A 251 1.52 -6.26 -11.59
C TRP A 251 1.10 -5.06 -12.44
N ALA A 252 2.00 -4.54 -13.28
CA ALA A 252 1.69 -3.40 -14.15
C ALA A 252 0.60 -3.75 -15.17
N GLU A 253 0.65 -4.94 -15.77
CA GLU A 253 -0.40 -5.44 -16.67
C GLU A 253 -1.74 -5.65 -15.94
N ALA A 254 -1.71 -6.16 -14.69
CA ALA A 254 -2.90 -6.31 -13.86
C ALA A 254 -3.53 -4.95 -13.52
N GLN A 255 -2.74 -3.90 -13.24
CA GLN A 255 -3.29 -2.56 -13.03
C GLN A 255 -3.98 -2.02 -14.29
N GLN A 256 -3.41 -2.27 -15.47
CA GLN A 256 -4.06 -1.90 -16.74
C GLN A 256 -5.35 -2.70 -16.94
N TRP A 257 -5.32 -4.02 -16.69
CA TRP A 257 -6.51 -4.86 -16.78
C TRP A 257 -7.64 -4.40 -15.86
N ILE A 258 -7.33 -4.00 -14.61
CA ILE A 258 -8.31 -3.42 -13.67
C ILE A 258 -8.98 -2.19 -14.28
N SER A 259 -8.20 -1.28 -14.88
CA SER A 259 -8.71 -0.07 -15.53
C SER A 259 -9.59 -0.38 -16.73
N ASP A 260 -9.22 -1.37 -17.54
CA ASP A 260 -9.94 -1.75 -18.75
C ASP A 260 -11.20 -2.60 -18.47
N ASN A 261 -11.26 -3.27 -17.29
CA ASN A 261 -12.32 -4.20 -16.90
C ASN A 261 -12.89 -3.90 -15.51
N PRO A 262 -13.36 -2.65 -15.23
CA PRO A 262 -13.76 -2.24 -13.89
C PRO A 262 -14.94 -3.06 -13.33
N ASP A 263 -15.92 -3.44 -14.17
CA ASP A 263 -17.07 -4.23 -13.73
C ASP A 263 -16.67 -5.66 -13.34
N GLU A 264 -15.74 -6.29 -14.09
CA GLU A 264 -15.24 -7.62 -13.80
C GLU A 264 -14.38 -7.63 -12.54
N PHE A 265 -13.53 -6.63 -12.37
CA PHE A 265 -12.77 -6.44 -11.14
C PHE A 265 -13.67 -6.15 -9.94
N ALA A 266 -14.74 -5.35 -10.12
CA ALA A 266 -15.70 -5.07 -9.06
C ALA A 266 -16.35 -6.37 -8.54
N GLU A 267 -16.76 -7.26 -9.44
CA GLU A 267 -17.36 -8.55 -9.06
C GLU A 267 -16.32 -9.44 -8.36
N ALA A 268 -15.14 -9.63 -8.97
CA ALA A 268 -14.14 -10.55 -8.46
C ALA A 268 -13.55 -10.08 -7.11
N TYR A 269 -13.16 -8.81 -7.01
CA TYR A 269 -12.49 -8.31 -5.81
C TYR A 269 -13.47 -7.81 -4.75
N TYR A 270 -14.34 -6.84 -5.09
CA TYR A 270 -15.18 -6.21 -4.08
C TYR A 270 -16.36 -7.07 -3.66
N VAL A 271 -16.99 -7.85 -4.59
CA VAL A 271 -18.12 -8.71 -4.23
C VAL A 271 -17.66 -10.05 -3.69
N ASP A 272 -16.87 -10.79 -4.46
CA ASP A 272 -16.52 -12.19 -4.13
C ASP A 272 -15.43 -12.27 -3.04
N HIS A 273 -14.40 -11.40 -3.07
CA HIS A 273 -13.30 -11.43 -2.10
C HIS A 273 -13.60 -10.59 -0.85
N GLU A 274 -14.03 -9.32 -1.01
CA GLU A 274 -14.28 -8.40 0.11
C GLU A 274 -15.72 -8.54 0.68
N GLY A 275 -16.65 -9.13 -0.06
CA GLY A 275 -18.04 -9.38 0.39
C GLY A 275 -18.93 -8.16 0.37
N LEU A 276 -18.63 -7.14 -0.47
CA LEU A 276 -19.49 -6.00 -0.67
C LEU A 276 -20.78 -6.40 -1.43
N LEU A 277 -21.83 -5.58 -1.31
CA LEU A 277 -22.97 -5.71 -2.20
C LEU A 277 -22.58 -5.26 -3.62
N PRO A 278 -23.16 -5.85 -4.69
CA PRO A 278 -22.83 -5.48 -6.07
C PRO A 278 -22.99 -3.97 -6.37
N GLU A 279 -24.03 -3.33 -5.80
CA GLU A 279 -24.22 -1.89 -5.97
C GLU A 279 -23.18 -1.04 -5.23
N ASP A 280 -22.56 -1.56 -4.17
CA ASP A 280 -21.49 -0.89 -3.44
C ASP A 280 -20.17 -1.07 -4.18
N ALA A 281 -19.91 -2.26 -4.72
CA ALA A 281 -18.76 -2.56 -5.55
C ALA A 281 -18.72 -1.68 -6.82
N ALA A 282 -19.84 -1.59 -7.55
CA ALA A 282 -19.97 -0.73 -8.71
C ALA A 282 -19.71 0.75 -8.39
N TYR A 283 -20.21 1.24 -7.26
CA TYR A 283 -19.92 2.60 -6.80
C TYR A 283 -18.44 2.80 -6.55
N VAL A 284 -17.75 1.85 -5.90
CA VAL A 284 -16.33 1.99 -5.56
C VAL A 284 -15.48 2.09 -6.83
N VAL A 285 -15.67 1.23 -7.83
CA VAL A 285 -14.87 1.28 -9.06
C VAL A 285 -15.16 2.53 -9.87
N GLU A 286 -16.41 3.01 -9.92
CA GLU A 286 -16.76 4.28 -10.54
C GLU A 286 -16.09 5.47 -9.83
N ALA A 287 -16.08 5.48 -8.49
CA ALA A 287 -15.50 6.55 -7.70
C ALA A 287 -13.96 6.59 -7.80
N LEU A 288 -13.30 5.45 -7.87
CA LEU A 288 -11.83 5.37 -7.98
C LEU A 288 -11.31 5.66 -9.40
N GLY A 289 -12.15 5.51 -10.43
CA GLY A 289 -11.80 5.78 -11.82
C GLY A 289 -10.72 4.87 -12.38
N GLU A 290 -10.09 5.32 -13.46
CA GLU A 290 -9.03 4.59 -14.16
C GLU A 290 -7.66 4.83 -13.52
N PHE A 291 -6.79 3.82 -13.62
CA PHE A 291 -5.41 3.89 -13.16
C PHE A 291 -4.43 3.95 -14.32
N THR A 292 -3.27 4.53 -14.08
CA THR A 292 -2.13 4.50 -14.97
C THR A 292 -0.87 4.11 -14.20
N VAL A 293 0.02 3.37 -14.86
CA VAL A 293 1.32 2.97 -14.30
C VAL A 293 2.39 3.83 -14.99
N PRO A 294 3.06 4.74 -14.25
CA PRO A 294 4.08 5.59 -14.84
C PRO A 294 5.28 4.77 -15.32
N THR A 295 5.66 4.96 -16.59
CA THR A 295 6.85 4.34 -17.21
C THR A 295 8.11 5.19 -17.09
N ASP A 296 7.96 6.44 -16.65
CA ASP A 296 9.00 7.38 -16.26
C ASP A 296 8.61 7.91 -14.88
N TRP A 297 9.48 7.71 -13.90
CA TRP A 297 9.15 8.02 -12.50
C TRP A 297 9.55 9.43 -12.04
N ASP A 298 10.16 10.24 -12.91
CA ASP A 298 10.68 11.57 -12.51
C ASP A 298 9.58 12.49 -11.97
N GLU A 299 8.44 12.57 -12.65
CA GLU A 299 7.32 13.42 -12.19
C GLU A 299 6.64 12.82 -10.94
N PHE A 300 6.49 11.49 -10.88
CA PHE A 300 5.94 10.80 -9.71
C PHE A 300 6.81 11.06 -8.46
N ILE A 301 8.12 10.87 -8.57
CA ILE A 301 9.09 11.10 -7.48
C ILE A 301 9.09 12.58 -7.07
N ALA A 302 9.04 13.51 -8.04
CA ALA A 302 9.00 14.94 -7.73
C ALA A 302 7.75 15.34 -6.93
N ARG A 303 6.58 14.74 -7.21
CA ARG A 303 5.36 14.94 -6.40
C ARG A 303 5.48 14.28 -5.02
N HIS A 304 6.00 13.07 -4.97
CA HIS A 304 6.22 12.37 -3.69
C HIS A 304 7.18 13.17 -2.79
N GLN A 305 8.19 13.85 -3.36
CA GLN A 305 9.05 14.77 -2.60
C GLN A 305 8.26 15.92 -1.98
N GLN A 306 7.26 16.48 -2.66
CA GLN A 306 6.42 17.54 -2.07
C GLN A 306 5.62 17.02 -0.86
N THR A 307 5.12 15.78 -0.92
CA THR A 307 4.49 15.13 0.23
C THR A 307 5.48 14.94 1.38
N VAL A 308 6.69 14.48 1.08
CA VAL A 308 7.78 14.35 2.08
C VAL A 308 8.09 15.68 2.74
N ASP A 309 8.25 16.75 1.95
CA ASP A 309 8.55 18.08 2.46
C ASP A 309 7.44 18.58 3.40
N THR A 310 6.16 18.29 3.05
CA THR A 310 5.03 18.58 3.95
C THR A 310 5.15 17.83 5.27
N LEU A 311 5.43 16.52 5.24
CA LEU A 311 5.54 15.71 6.44
C LEU A 311 6.76 16.10 7.31
N VAL A 312 7.87 16.47 6.69
CA VAL A 312 9.08 16.99 7.38
C VAL A 312 8.74 18.29 8.12
N GLU A 313 8.03 19.22 7.47
CA GLU A 313 7.65 20.50 8.05
C GLU A 313 6.61 20.35 9.16
N GLU A 314 5.57 19.54 8.93
CA GLU A 314 4.38 19.48 9.77
C GLU A 314 4.45 18.42 10.89
N GLN A 315 5.35 17.44 10.77
CA GLN A 315 5.46 16.33 11.74
C GLN A 315 6.87 16.21 12.35
N ASP A 316 7.75 17.21 12.17
CA ASP A 316 9.13 17.18 12.66
C ASP A 316 9.91 15.91 12.23
N GLN A 317 9.63 15.38 11.01
CA GLN A 317 10.36 14.24 10.48
C GLN A 317 11.77 14.65 10.04
N GLU A 318 12.69 13.69 10.01
CA GLU A 318 14.02 13.93 9.45
C GLU A 318 13.92 14.18 7.93
N PRO A 319 14.66 15.18 7.39
CA PRO A 319 14.70 15.42 5.96
C PRO A 319 15.06 14.17 5.16
N LEU A 320 14.31 13.93 4.07
CA LEU A 320 14.49 12.75 3.23
C LEU A 320 14.50 13.16 1.76
N ASP A 321 15.53 12.74 1.04
CA ASP A 321 15.53 12.71 -0.41
C ASP A 321 14.78 11.45 -0.85
N VAL A 322 13.53 11.62 -1.28
CA VAL A 322 12.65 10.48 -1.56
C VAL A 322 13.14 9.61 -2.72
N GLU A 323 13.95 10.16 -3.64
CA GLU A 323 14.63 9.39 -4.70
C GLU A 323 15.37 8.17 -4.12
N THR A 324 15.90 8.30 -2.92
CA THR A 324 16.64 7.21 -2.25
C THR A 324 15.77 6.03 -1.86
N LEU A 325 14.46 6.20 -1.81
CA LEU A 325 13.49 5.11 -1.57
C LEU A 325 13.08 4.37 -2.84
N TYR A 326 13.46 4.86 -4.02
CA TYR A 326 13.10 4.21 -5.28
C TYR A 326 14.23 3.31 -5.78
N ASP A 327 13.89 2.09 -6.16
CA ASP A 327 14.81 1.21 -6.87
C ASP A 327 14.56 1.30 -8.38
N ARG A 328 15.22 2.24 -9.03
CA ARG A 328 15.05 2.52 -10.46
C ARG A 328 15.44 1.36 -11.38
N ARG A 329 16.04 0.28 -10.86
CA ARG A 329 16.30 -0.93 -11.64
C ARG A 329 15.01 -1.55 -12.16
N PHE A 330 13.89 -1.38 -11.42
CA PHE A 330 12.57 -1.91 -11.77
C PHE A 330 11.80 -1.03 -12.78
N GLU A 331 12.11 0.25 -12.90
CA GLU A 331 11.44 1.17 -13.86
C GLU A 331 11.47 0.63 -15.31
N LYS A 332 12.58 -0.02 -15.68
CA LYS A 332 12.72 -0.64 -16.99
C LYS A 332 11.79 -1.85 -17.18
N ALA A 333 11.56 -2.65 -16.13
CA ALA A 333 10.66 -3.79 -16.17
C ALA A 333 9.21 -3.32 -16.30
N VAL A 334 8.79 -2.32 -15.50
CA VAL A 334 7.49 -1.66 -15.61
C VAL A 334 7.25 -1.12 -17.02
N ARG A 335 8.22 -0.37 -17.57
CA ARG A 335 8.10 0.20 -18.92
C ARG A 335 7.92 -0.88 -19.97
N ALA A 336 8.69 -1.98 -19.90
CA ALA A 336 8.59 -3.06 -20.88
C ALA A 336 7.24 -3.74 -20.84
N ALA A 337 6.62 -3.92 -19.67
CA ALA A 337 5.29 -4.49 -19.51
C ALA A 337 4.21 -3.57 -20.10
N VAL A 338 4.22 -2.28 -19.73
CA VAL A 338 3.22 -1.29 -20.18
C VAL A 338 3.31 -1.00 -21.68
N GLU A 339 4.51 -0.94 -22.27
CA GLU A 339 4.70 -0.67 -23.72
C GLU A 339 4.55 -1.93 -24.57
N GLY A 340 4.57 -3.12 -23.99
CA GLY A 340 4.48 -4.42 -24.68
C GLY A 340 3.08 -5.03 -24.68
N SER A 341 2.18 -4.52 -23.85
CA SER A 341 0.78 -4.96 -23.69
C SER A 341 -0.16 -4.39 -24.77
#